data_445e747d7ac5b141066db5816062ba61
#
_entry.id   445e747d7ac5b141066db5816062ba61
#
_cell.length_a   1.000
_cell.length_b   1.000
_cell.length_c   1.000
_cell.angle_alpha   90.00
_cell.angle_beta   90.00
_cell.angle_gamma   90.00
#
_symmetry.space_group_name_H-M   'P 1'
#
loop_
_entity.id
_entity.type
_entity.pdbx_description
1 polymer ?
#
loop_
_entity_poly.entity_id
_entity_poly.type
_entity_poly.pdbx_seq_one_letter_code
_entity_poly.pdbx_strand_id
1 'polypeptide(L)'
;MKIVVAVTAASGALYARLCLEQLLRAEEVSEIALVYSAHAREVADFEGVTLPEDPRIRIFDNDDLFAPPASGSADYDAMAVVPCSVGTLGRIACGISQSLIERAADVMLKERRRLVLVVRETPLSLIHLRNMTALT
;
A
#
# COMPACT_ATOMS: atom_id res chain seq x y z
N MET A 1 -0.02 7.17 15.72
CA MET A 1 -0.71 6.81 14.46
C MET A 1 -0.26 5.44 14.00
N LYS A 2 -1.17 4.62 13.48
CA LYS A 2 -0.88 3.32 12.86
C LYS A 2 -1.11 3.45 11.35
N ILE A 3 -0.12 3.10 10.55
CA ILE A 3 -0.14 3.31 9.10
C ILE A 3 0.02 1.97 8.38
N VAL A 4 -0.76 1.73 7.35
CA VAL A 4 -0.52 0.62 6.41
C VAL A 4 0.32 1.14 5.25
N VAL A 5 1.42 0.47 4.95
CA VAL A 5 2.22 0.73 3.73
C VAL A 5 2.20 -0.52 2.88
N ALA A 6 1.67 -0.41 1.68
CA ALA A 6 1.65 -1.48 0.70
C ALA A 6 2.63 -1.17 -0.44
N VAL A 7 3.45 -2.15 -0.78
CA VAL A 7 4.42 -2.07 -1.88
C VAL A 7 4.00 -3.03 -2.97
N THR A 8 3.67 -2.52 -4.14
CA THR A 8 3.27 -3.37 -5.27
C THR A 8 4.38 -3.54 -6.30
N ALA A 9 4.23 -4.52 -7.19
CA ALA A 9 5.22 -4.84 -8.22
C ALA A 9 5.18 -3.85 -9.40
N ALA A 10 5.45 -2.58 -9.14
CA ALA A 10 5.67 -1.54 -10.14
C ALA A 10 7.03 -0.91 -9.91
N SER A 11 7.64 -0.33 -10.94
CA SER A 11 8.87 0.44 -10.76
C SER A 11 8.66 1.59 -9.78
N GLY A 12 9.66 1.88 -8.95
CA GLY A 12 9.60 2.95 -7.96
C GLY A 12 9.69 2.45 -6.52
N ALA A 13 10.35 1.32 -6.26
CA ALA A 13 10.65 0.85 -4.91
C ALA A 13 11.37 1.91 -4.07
N LEU A 14 12.13 2.80 -4.69
CA LEU A 14 12.76 3.95 -4.02
C LEU A 14 11.72 4.84 -3.33
N TYR A 15 10.53 5.05 -3.92
CA TYR A 15 9.48 5.86 -3.28
C TYR A 15 8.91 5.18 -2.04
N ALA A 16 8.81 3.83 -2.04
CA ALA A 16 8.42 3.06 -0.85
C ALA A 16 9.45 3.26 0.27
N ARG A 17 10.74 3.15 -0.04
CA ARG A 17 11.83 3.41 0.90
C ARG A 17 11.75 4.81 1.49
N LEU A 18 11.65 5.85 0.66
CA LEU A 18 11.56 7.24 1.11
C LEU A 18 10.30 7.49 1.95
N CYS A 19 9.16 6.89 1.58
CA CYS A 19 7.93 6.95 2.37
C CYS A 19 8.15 6.37 3.77
N LEU A 20 8.69 5.16 3.87
CA LEU A 20 8.98 4.50 5.15
C LEU A 20 9.97 5.33 5.99
N GLU A 21 11.05 5.82 5.39
CA GLU A 21 12.03 6.67 6.09
C GLU A 21 11.39 7.95 6.66
N GLN A 22 10.46 8.59 5.94
CA GLN A 22 9.74 9.75 6.45
C GLN A 22 8.75 9.40 7.56
N LEU A 23 8.02 8.29 7.43
CA LEU A 23 7.12 7.81 8.49
C LEU A 23 7.89 7.46 9.76
N LEU A 24 9.09 6.88 9.64
CA LEU A 24 9.94 6.55 10.79
C LEU A 24 10.54 7.78 11.48
N ARG A 25 10.62 8.93 10.83
CA ARG A 25 11.04 10.21 11.43
C ARG A 25 9.91 10.89 12.20
N ALA A 26 8.66 10.54 11.90
CA ALA A 26 7.49 11.11 12.55
C ALA A 26 7.27 10.42 13.91
N GLU A 27 7.38 11.19 15.00
CA GLU A 27 7.26 10.67 16.37
C GLU A 27 5.85 10.14 16.68
N GLU A 28 4.83 10.67 16.01
CA GLU A 28 3.44 10.25 16.14
C GLU A 28 3.15 8.89 15.50
N VAL A 29 4.03 8.36 14.63
CA VAL A 29 3.86 7.04 14.02
C VAL A 29 4.35 5.96 14.97
N SER A 30 3.42 5.19 15.51
CA SER A 30 3.68 4.13 16.50
C SER A 30 3.80 2.74 15.88
N GLU A 31 3.16 2.50 14.73
CA GLU A 31 3.17 1.21 14.03
C GLU A 31 3.04 1.40 12.53
N ILE A 32 3.80 0.64 11.76
CA ILE A 32 3.69 0.54 10.31
C ILE A 32 3.44 -0.93 9.95
N ALA A 33 2.25 -1.22 9.39
CA ALA A 33 1.97 -2.51 8.79
C ALA A 33 2.47 -2.50 7.35
N LEU A 34 3.53 -3.25 7.06
CA LEU A 34 4.14 -3.35 5.73
C LEU A 34 3.65 -4.61 5.03
N VAL A 35 3.09 -4.45 3.83
CA VAL A 35 2.57 -5.55 3.01
C VAL A 35 3.16 -5.46 1.60
N TYR A 36 3.71 -6.57 1.12
CA TYR A 36 4.23 -6.66 -0.26
C TYR A 36 3.24 -7.44 -1.12
N SER A 37 2.94 -6.94 -2.32
CA SER A 37 2.29 -7.77 -3.32
C SER A 37 3.23 -8.86 -3.84
N ALA A 38 2.68 -9.87 -4.52
CA ALA A 38 3.50 -10.84 -5.25
C ALA A 38 4.50 -10.10 -6.15
N HIS A 39 5.77 -10.57 -6.18
CA HIS A 39 6.89 -10.01 -6.94
C HIS A 39 7.36 -8.59 -6.55
N ALA A 40 6.73 -7.91 -5.56
CA ALA A 40 7.16 -6.56 -5.19
C ALA A 40 8.59 -6.54 -4.64
N ARG A 41 9.00 -7.58 -3.89
CA ARG A 41 10.37 -7.71 -3.39
C ARG A 41 11.37 -7.95 -4.53
N GLU A 42 11.01 -8.77 -5.50
CA GLU A 42 11.85 -9.03 -6.68
C GLU A 42 12.11 -7.76 -7.49
N VAL A 43 11.08 -6.91 -7.63
CA VAL A 43 11.23 -5.59 -8.29
C VAL A 43 12.16 -4.68 -7.48
N ALA A 44 12.00 -4.63 -6.16
CA ALA A 44 12.88 -3.83 -5.29
C ALA A 44 14.34 -4.31 -5.38
N ASP A 45 14.57 -5.62 -5.36
CA ASP A 45 15.90 -6.22 -5.51
C ASP A 45 16.51 -5.90 -6.88
N PHE A 46 15.71 -5.99 -7.95
CA PHE A 46 16.14 -5.61 -9.30
C PHE A 46 16.51 -4.12 -9.42
N GLU A 47 15.79 -3.26 -8.72
CA GLU A 47 16.07 -1.82 -8.65
C GLU A 47 17.22 -1.49 -7.66
N GLY A 48 17.76 -2.48 -6.94
CA GLY A 48 18.82 -2.28 -5.95
C GLY A 48 18.36 -1.49 -4.72
N VAL A 49 17.07 -1.59 -4.36
CA VAL A 49 16.46 -0.86 -3.26
C VAL A 49 16.21 -1.80 -2.06
N THR A 50 16.80 -1.48 -0.92
CA THR A 50 16.51 -2.12 0.36
C THR A 50 15.61 -1.21 1.18
N LEU A 51 14.50 -1.74 1.70
CA LEU A 51 13.62 -1.01 2.60
C LEU A 51 14.17 -0.99 4.03
N PRO A 52 13.89 0.06 4.81
CA PRO A 52 14.40 0.18 6.18
C PRO A 52 13.80 -0.90 7.09
N GLU A 53 14.57 -1.29 8.10
CA GLU A 53 14.14 -2.13 9.20
C GLU A 53 14.00 -1.27 10.46
N ASP A 54 12.91 -1.41 11.19
CA ASP A 54 12.66 -0.70 12.46
C ASP A 54 11.66 -1.54 13.28
N PRO A 55 11.76 -1.56 14.62
CA PRO A 55 10.84 -2.30 15.49
C PRO A 55 9.36 -1.92 15.32
N ARG A 56 9.06 -0.73 14.81
CA ARG A 56 7.69 -0.27 14.52
C ARG A 56 7.13 -0.86 13.22
N ILE A 57 7.99 -1.44 12.34
CA ILE A 57 7.56 -2.07 11.09
C ILE A 57 7.21 -3.53 11.36
N ARG A 58 5.94 -3.87 11.11
CA ARG A 58 5.45 -5.26 11.13
C ARG A 58 5.11 -5.68 9.72
N ILE A 59 5.74 -6.73 9.23
CA ILE A 59 5.50 -7.27 7.89
C ILE A 59 4.37 -8.31 7.98
N PHE A 60 3.37 -8.18 7.11
CA PHE A 60 2.27 -9.13 6.98
C PHE A 60 2.26 -9.75 5.59
N ASP A 61 1.84 -11.02 5.52
CA ASP A 61 1.65 -11.72 4.26
C ASP A 61 0.42 -11.15 3.52
N ASN A 62 0.55 -10.93 2.22
CA ASN A 62 -0.53 -10.42 1.39
C ASN A 62 -1.71 -11.41 1.22
N ASP A 63 -1.48 -12.69 1.49
CA ASP A 63 -2.50 -13.73 1.44
C ASP A 63 -3.20 -13.93 2.82
N ASP A 64 -2.71 -13.27 3.88
CA ASP A 64 -3.30 -13.36 5.22
C ASP A 64 -4.44 -12.34 5.42
N LEU A 65 -5.65 -12.76 5.12
CA LEU A 65 -6.86 -11.96 5.35
C LEU A 65 -7.33 -11.92 6.81
N PHE A 66 -6.64 -12.61 7.73
CA PHE A 66 -6.86 -12.51 9.17
C PHE A 66 -5.92 -11.50 9.84
N ALA A 67 -4.95 -10.97 9.11
CA ALA A 67 -4.04 -9.95 9.62
C ALA A 67 -4.78 -8.66 10.01
N PRO A 68 -4.31 -7.93 11.04
CA PRO A 68 -4.97 -6.72 11.55
C PRO A 68 -5.39 -5.70 10.49
N PRO A 69 -4.61 -5.40 9.42
CA PRO A 69 -5.05 -4.43 8.41
C PRO A 69 -6.34 -4.80 7.66
N ALA A 70 -6.75 -6.08 7.69
CA ALA A 70 -8.00 -6.53 7.07
C ALA A 70 -9.26 -6.11 7.82
N SER A 71 -9.14 -5.57 9.03
CA SER A 71 -10.26 -5.20 9.89
C SER A 71 -10.25 -3.71 10.27
N GLY A 72 -11.42 -3.06 10.16
CA GLY A 72 -11.61 -1.69 10.63
C GLY A 72 -11.38 -1.50 12.13
N SER A 73 -11.59 -2.54 12.94
CA SER A 73 -11.37 -2.52 14.39
C SER A 73 -9.90 -2.53 14.81
N ALA A 74 -8.98 -2.77 13.88
CA ALA A 74 -7.55 -2.66 14.15
C ALA A 74 -7.04 -1.21 14.21
N ASP A 75 -7.89 -0.24 13.84
CA ASP A 75 -7.68 1.20 13.97
C ASP A 75 -6.40 1.73 13.30
N TYR A 76 -6.14 1.28 12.07
CA TYR A 76 -5.15 1.94 11.23
C TYR A 76 -5.72 3.28 10.73
N ASP A 77 -4.95 4.36 10.91
CA ASP A 77 -5.37 5.73 10.63
C ASP A 77 -5.35 6.09 9.15
N ALA A 78 -4.40 5.51 8.42
CA ALA A 78 -4.21 5.78 6.99
C ALA A 78 -3.49 4.61 6.29
N MET A 79 -3.57 4.61 4.97
CA MET A 79 -2.85 3.66 4.11
C MET A 79 -2.20 4.38 2.93
N ALA A 80 -0.96 4.01 2.63
CA ALA A 80 -0.26 4.37 1.41
C ALA A 80 0.04 3.11 0.59
N VAL A 81 -0.30 3.13 -0.70
CA VAL A 81 0.13 2.12 -1.67
C VAL A 81 1.20 2.76 -2.54
N VAL A 82 2.47 2.38 -2.35
CA VAL A 82 3.63 3.04 -2.94
C VAL A 82 4.75 2.06 -3.28
N PRO A 83 5.07 1.90 -4.57
CA PRO A 83 4.30 2.34 -5.71
C PRO A 83 2.98 1.56 -5.84
N CYS A 84 1.99 2.13 -6.51
CA CYS A 84 0.72 1.47 -6.82
C CYS A 84 0.69 1.09 -8.31
N SER A 85 0.68 -0.20 -8.60
CA SER A 85 0.49 -0.69 -9.96
C SER A 85 -0.93 -0.42 -10.46
N VAL A 86 -1.11 -0.25 -11.77
CA VAL A 86 -2.44 -0.04 -12.36
C VAL A 86 -3.36 -1.26 -12.20
N GLY A 87 -2.79 -2.45 -12.06
CA GLY A 87 -3.56 -3.65 -11.71
C GLY A 87 -4.15 -3.56 -10.30
N THR A 88 -3.35 -3.14 -9.32
CA THR A 88 -3.82 -2.91 -7.94
C THR A 88 -4.84 -1.77 -7.90
N LEU A 89 -4.56 -0.65 -8.58
CA LEU A 89 -5.51 0.46 -8.74
C LEU A 89 -6.86 -0.03 -9.27
N GLY A 90 -6.85 -0.83 -10.35
CA GLY A 90 -8.06 -1.35 -10.98
C GLY A 90 -8.87 -2.25 -10.05
N ARG A 91 -8.21 -3.15 -9.31
CA ARG A 91 -8.89 -4.02 -8.36
C ARG A 91 -9.52 -3.25 -7.21
N ILE A 92 -8.81 -2.28 -6.64
CA ILE A 92 -9.35 -1.40 -5.58
C ILE A 92 -10.55 -0.61 -6.12
N ALA A 93 -10.45 -0.02 -7.32
CA ALA A 93 -11.53 0.75 -7.93
C ALA A 93 -12.78 -0.08 -8.22
N CYS A 94 -12.61 -1.39 -8.46
CA CYS A 94 -13.71 -2.34 -8.67
C CYS A 94 -14.23 -2.99 -7.38
N GLY A 95 -13.70 -2.63 -6.20
CA GLY A 95 -14.11 -3.20 -4.92
C GLY A 95 -13.66 -4.65 -4.72
N ILE A 96 -12.59 -5.09 -5.40
CA ILE A 96 -12.04 -6.45 -5.25
C ILE A 96 -11.19 -6.49 -3.99
N SER A 97 -11.40 -7.51 -3.13
CA SER A 97 -10.75 -7.68 -1.83
C SER A 97 -10.21 -9.11 -1.68
N GLN A 98 -9.39 -9.56 -2.63
CA GLN A 98 -8.84 -10.92 -2.67
C GLN A 98 -7.49 -11.04 -1.97
N SER A 99 -6.81 -9.93 -1.71
CA SER A 99 -5.53 -9.87 -1.00
C SER A 99 -5.61 -8.92 0.18
N LEU A 100 -4.64 -9.00 1.09
CA LEU A 100 -4.58 -8.10 2.25
C LEU A 100 -4.46 -6.62 1.82
N ILE A 101 -3.69 -6.32 0.78
CA ILE A 101 -3.56 -4.96 0.24
C ILE A 101 -4.92 -4.43 -0.22
N GLU A 102 -5.64 -5.20 -1.02
CA GLU A 102 -6.95 -4.83 -1.53
C GLU A 102 -7.97 -4.69 -0.40
N ARG A 103 -7.98 -5.64 0.54
CA ARG A 103 -8.88 -5.60 1.69
C ARG A 103 -8.59 -4.42 2.60
N ALA A 104 -7.33 -4.11 2.89
CA ALA A 104 -6.97 -2.96 3.70
C ALA A 104 -7.38 -1.64 3.02
N ALA A 105 -7.22 -1.53 1.71
CA ALA A 105 -7.70 -0.37 0.95
C ALA A 105 -9.23 -0.23 1.01
N ASP A 106 -9.98 -1.33 0.87
CA ASP A 106 -11.44 -1.35 1.05
C ASP A 106 -11.85 -0.91 2.46
N VAL A 107 -11.11 -1.35 3.49
CA VAL A 107 -11.32 -0.89 4.88
C VAL A 107 -11.11 0.62 5.00
N MET A 108 -10.05 1.19 4.40
CA MET A 108 -9.82 2.64 4.42
C MET A 108 -11.00 3.38 3.79
N LEU A 109 -11.48 2.92 2.64
CA LEU A 109 -12.59 3.55 1.92
C LEU A 109 -13.90 3.49 2.71
N LYS A 110 -14.29 2.31 3.21
CA LYS A 110 -15.55 2.15 3.95
C LYS A 110 -15.57 2.86 5.30
N GLU A 111 -14.41 2.96 5.97
CA GLU A 111 -14.28 3.69 7.24
C GLU A 111 -13.99 5.19 7.04
N ARG A 112 -13.94 5.66 5.78
CA ARG A 112 -13.62 7.04 5.40
C ARG A 112 -12.28 7.52 5.98
N ARG A 113 -11.31 6.60 6.04
CA ARG A 113 -9.92 6.88 6.41
C ARG A 113 -9.11 7.25 5.18
N ARG A 114 -7.95 7.84 5.40
CA ARG A 114 -7.10 8.31 4.29
C ARG A 114 -6.45 7.14 3.54
N LEU A 115 -6.71 7.08 2.24
CA LEU A 115 -6.03 6.19 1.30
C LEU A 115 -5.23 7.03 0.31
N VAL A 116 -3.92 6.77 0.20
CA VAL A 116 -3.02 7.44 -0.76
C VAL A 116 -2.51 6.39 -1.74
N LEU A 117 -2.76 6.60 -3.02
CA LEU A 117 -2.30 5.71 -4.09
C LEU A 117 -1.24 6.45 -4.93
N VAL A 118 0.01 6.02 -4.82
CA VAL A 118 1.12 6.55 -5.63
C VAL A 118 1.19 5.74 -6.92
N VAL A 119 0.28 6.06 -7.84
CA VAL A 119 0.12 5.31 -9.09
C VAL A 119 1.33 5.50 -9.99
N ARG A 120 1.91 4.38 -10.44
CA ARG A 120 3.04 4.39 -11.38
C ARG A 120 2.68 3.63 -12.65
N GLU A 121 2.55 4.35 -13.74
CA GLU A 121 2.34 3.84 -15.09
C GLU A 121 2.56 4.95 -16.12
N THR A 122 3.04 4.60 -17.30
CA THR A 122 3.12 5.50 -18.44
C THR A 122 3.24 4.71 -19.75
N PRO A 123 2.53 5.09 -20.84
CA PRO A 123 1.43 6.05 -20.89
C PRO A 123 0.18 5.53 -20.15
N LEU A 124 -0.73 6.44 -19.78
CA LEU A 124 -1.98 6.07 -19.13
C LEU A 124 -3.08 5.77 -20.15
N SER A 125 -3.80 4.67 -19.96
CA SER A 125 -5.02 4.37 -20.73
C SER A 125 -6.24 5.08 -20.13
N LEU A 126 -7.33 5.16 -20.91
CA LEU A 126 -8.60 5.69 -20.40
C LEU A 126 -9.13 4.88 -19.20
N ILE A 127 -8.89 3.57 -19.17
CA ILE A 127 -9.27 2.70 -18.04
C ILE A 127 -8.53 3.15 -16.77
N HIS A 128 -7.22 3.39 -16.86
CA HIS A 128 -6.42 3.87 -15.73
C HIS A 128 -6.97 5.19 -15.18
N LEU A 129 -7.26 6.15 -16.07
CA LEU A 129 -7.79 7.47 -15.69
C LEU A 129 -9.18 7.37 -15.04
N ARG A 130 -10.06 6.49 -15.56
CA ARG A 130 -11.38 6.24 -14.96
C ARG A 130 -11.26 5.64 -13.56
N ASN A 131 -10.35 4.68 -13.37
CA ASN A 131 -10.11 4.07 -12.06
C ASN A 131 -9.58 5.08 -11.05
N MET A 132 -8.66 5.97 -11.45
CA MET A 132 -8.20 7.06 -10.59
C MET A 132 -9.36 7.99 -10.20
N THR A 133 -10.17 8.41 -11.16
CA THR A 133 -11.34 9.27 -10.93
C THR A 133 -12.35 8.63 -9.98
N ALA A 134 -12.58 7.31 -10.09
CA ALA A 134 -13.52 6.59 -9.23
C ALA A 134 -13.09 6.55 -7.75
N LEU A 135 -11.80 6.71 -7.48
CA LEU A 135 -11.23 6.64 -6.13
C LEU A 135 -10.88 8.02 -5.53
N THR A 136 -11.17 9.11 -6.26
CA THR A 136 -10.84 10.49 -5.82
C THR A 136 -11.96 11.13 -4.96
#